data_7dd5d5115eee6294930fb3b7d70e6e70
#
_entry.id   7dd5d5115eee6294930fb3b7d70e6e70
#
_cell.length_a   1.000
_cell.length_b   1.000
_cell.length_c   1.000
_cell.angle_alpha   90.00
_cell.angle_beta   90.00
_cell.angle_gamma   90.00
#
_symmetry.space_group_name_H-M   'P 1'
#
loop_
_entity.id
_entity.type
_entity.pdbx_description
1 polymer ?
#
loop_
_entity_poly.entity_id
_entity_poly.type
_entity_poly.pdbx_seq_one_letter_code
_entity_poly.pdbx_strand_id
1 'polypeptide(L)'
;MRVFKYILPLLVIMASCHPYYRPTTNHVSQYDSIYLIADIQYHKQHYPLLDKEVFSIDLLSDGLVFDSTRIVGTGLNLCFSDIFLPMTDTVLQEGIYHLDTTAAAYTFLPYIYFDKDHLTGCYMIDIRENQIQRIIGFTAGSFEITSLSSDIRMDISLYTADSTHYHAIYQGPYSR
;
A
#
# COMPACT_ATOMS: atom_id res chain seq x y z
N MET A 1 6.13 79.10 -5.12
CA MET A 1 4.97 78.34 -4.61
C MET A 1 4.90 76.98 -5.37
N ARG A 2 5.41 75.92 -4.77
CA ARG A 2 5.44 74.58 -5.40
C ARG A 2 4.46 73.69 -4.65
N VAL A 3 3.41 73.27 -5.33
CA VAL A 3 2.38 72.38 -4.81
C VAL A 3 2.86 70.93 -5.04
N PHE A 4 3.22 70.21 -3.97
CA PHE A 4 3.52 68.77 -3.99
C PHE A 4 2.20 68.02 -3.99
N LYS A 5 1.92 67.33 -5.12
CA LYS A 5 0.83 66.36 -5.21
C LYS A 5 1.33 65.05 -4.65
N TYR A 6 0.82 64.62 -3.51
CA TYR A 6 1.02 63.29 -2.97
C TYR A 6 0.12 62.35 -3.75
N ILE A 7 0.71 61.50 -4.57
CA ILE A 7 0.05 60.33 -5.16
C ILE A 7 0.15 59.22 -4.15
N LEU A 8 -0.96 58.86 -3.54
CA LEU A 8 -1.09 57.69 -2.67
C LEU A 8 -1.22 56.47 -3.55
N PRO A 9 -0.30 55.47 -3.51
CA PRO A 9 -0.51 54.23 -4.24
C PRO A 9 -1.60 53.43 -3.52
N LEU A 10 -2.70 53.21 -4.22
CA LEU A 10 -3.78 52.31 -3.81
C LEU A 10 -3.24 50.88 -3.88
N LEU A 11 -2.89 50.30 -2.74
CA LEU A 11 -2.48 48.93 -2.60
C LEU A 11 -3.73 48.06 -2.80
N VAL A 12 -3.97 47.58 -4.02
CA VAL A 12 -4.99 46.59 -4.30
C VAL A 12 -4.51 45.27 -3.75
N ILE A 13 -4.97 44.93 -2.56
CA ILE A 13 -4.83 43.57 -2.01
C ILE A 13 -5.77 42.69 -2.82
N MET A 14 -5.21 42.02 -3.84
CA MET A 14 -5.85 40.93 -4.51
C MET A 14 -5.88 39.78 -3.51
N ALA A 15 -6.92 39.72 -2.71
CA ALA A 15 -7.28 38.48 -2.01
C ALA A 15 -7.57 37.42 -3.08
N SER A 16 -6.55 36.64 -3.42
CA SER A 16 -6.73 35.45 -4.21
C SER A 16 -7.57 34.48 -3.38
N CYS A 17 -8.89 34.53 -3.57
CA CYS A 17 -9.75 33.43 -3.19
C CYS A 17 -9.29 32.20 -4.00
N HIS A 18 -8.33 31.46 -3.47
CA HIS A 18 -8.18 30.09 -3.87
C HIS A 18 -9.51 29.41 -3.52
N PRO A 19 -10.22 28.85 -4.48
CA PRO A 19 -11.35 28.03 -4.13
C PRO A 19 -10.80 26.93 -3.24
N TYR A 20 -11.19 26.98 -1.98
CA TYR A 20 -10.96 25.89 -1.05
C TYR A 20 -11.64 24.69 -1.69
N TYR A 21 -10.85 23.84 -2.34
CA TYR A 21 -11.31 22.56 -2.84
C TYR A 21 -11.73 21.77 -1.61
N ARG A 22 -13.00 21.90 -1.23
CA ARG A 22 -13.62 20.90 -0.36
C ARG A 22 -13.66 19.64 -1.20
N PRO A 23 -12.92 18.61 -0.82
CA PRO A 23 -13.17 17.32 -1.43
C PRO A 23 -14.65 17.02 -1.17
N THR A 24 -15.42 17.04 -2.22
CA THR A 24 -16.82 16.62 -2.18
C THR A 24 -16.79 15.18 -1.68
N THR A 25 -17.29 15.01 -0.46
CA THR A 25 -17.83 13.80 0.12
C THR A 25 -17.53 12.51 -0.65
N ASN A 26 -16.53 11.78 -0.13
CA ASN A 26 -16.64 10.37 0.19
C ASN A 26 -17.47 9.53 -0.79
N HIS A 27 -16.98 9.28 -1.96
CA HIS A 27 -17.09 7.94 -2.48
C HIS A 27 -16.00 7.12 -1.83
N VAL A 28 -16.22 6.75 -0.57
CA VAL A 28 -15.55 5.59 0.02
C VAL A 28 -16.15 4.41 -0.74
N SER A 29 -15.56 4.05 -1.85
CA SER A 29 -15.75 2.72 -2.40
C SER A 29 -15.00 1.81 -1.45
N GLN A 30 -15.68 1.36 -0.42
CA GLN A 30 -15.20 0.38 0.52
C GLN A 30 -15.20 -0.94 -0.23
N TYR A 31 -14.03 -1.35 -0.70
CA TYR A 31 -13.83 -2.69 -1.20
C TYR A 31 -13.51 -3.58 0.01
N ASP A 32 -14.53 -4.21 0.58
CA ASP A 32 -14.34 -5.26 1.56
C ASP A 32 -13.95 -6.54 0.78
N SER A 33 -12.68 -6.88 0.80
CA SER A 33 -12.18 -8.10 0.16
C SER A 33 -11.80 -9.11 1.22
N ILE A 34 -12.19 -10.36 1.00
CA ILE A 34 -11.76 -11.51 1.81
C ILE A 34 -10.73 -12.27 0.98
N TYR A 35 -9.56 -12.48 1.56
CA TYR A 35 -8.51 -13.30 0.99
C TYR A 35 -8.51 -14.67 1.65
N LEU A 36 -8.27 -15.72 0.87
CA LEU A 36 -8.36 -17.11 1.31
C LEU A 36 -7.00 -17.81 1.36
N ILE A 37 -6.01 -17.29 0.65
CA ILE A 37 -4.67 -17.87 0.56
C ILE A 37 -3.66 -16.78 0.85
N ALA A 38 -2.69 -17.08 1.71
CA ALA A 38 -1.51 -16.25 1.93
C ALA A 38 -0.24 -17.04 1.62
N ASP A 39 0.63 -16.46 0.80
CA ASP A 39 2.01 -16.88 0.62
C ASP A 39 2.93 -15.83 1.23
N ILE A 40 3.77 -16.25 2.18
CA ILE A 40 4.68 -15.37 2.90
C ILE A 40 6.10 -15.85 2.63
N GLN A 41 6.90 -15.00 2.01
CA GLN A 41 8.27 -15.33 1.65
C GLN A 41 9.26 -14.47 2.43
N TYR A 42 10.31 -15.12 2.91
CA TYR A 42 11.42 -14.48 3.57
C TYR A 42 12.58 -14.27 2.58
N HIS A 43 12.99 -13.01 2.40
CA HIS A 43 14.05 -12.60 1.48
C HIS A 43 15.31 -12.19 2.24
N LYS A 44 16.07 -13.19 2.69
CA LYS A 44 17.31 -12.95 3.41
C LYS A 44 18.25 -12.03 2.62
N GLN A 45 18.66 -10.91 3.22
CA GLN A 45 19.63 -9.96 2.67
C GLN A 45 19.28 -9.40 1.27
N HIS A 46 18.00 -9.26 0.95
CA HIS A 46 17.57 -8.66 -0.32
C HIS A 46 18.14 -7.24 -0.52
N TYR A 47 18.27 -6.50 0.58
CA TYR A 47 18.90 -5.18 0.60
C TYR A 47 20.14 -5.20 1.50
N PRO A 48 21.34 -5.61 1.01
CA PRO A 48 22.53 -5.84 1.84
C PRO A 48 23.05 -4.58 2.53
N LEU A 49 22.60 -3.38 2.15
CA LEU A 49 22.95 -2.11 2.79
C LEU A 49 21.95 -1.71 3.89
N LEU A 50 20.83 -2.40 4.00
CA LEU A 50 19.86 -2.18 5.06
C LEU A 50 20.07 -3.21 6.16
N ASP A 51 20.10 -2.72 7.39
CA ASP A 51 20.17 -3.54 8.61
C ASP A 51 18.75 -4.05 8.94
N LYS A 52 18.14 -4.77 8.00
CA LYS A 52 16.74 -5.22 8.04
C LYS A 52 16.58 -6.59 7.39
N GLU A 53 15.66 -7.37 7.94
CA GLU A 53 15.10 -8.52 7.26
C GLU A 53 13.91 -8.09 6.38
N VAL A 54 13.76 -8.74 5.24
CA VAL A 54 12.74 -8.38 4.26
C VAL A 54 11.82 -9.57 3.99
N PHE A 55 10.54 -9.29 3.97
CA PHE A 55 9.50 -10.27 3.66
C PHE A 55 8.61 -9.76 2.52
N SER A 56 7.97 -10.69 1.83
CA SER A 56 6.84 -10.40 0.97
C SER A 56 5.62 -11.20 1.37
N ILE A 57 4.45 -10.67 1.08
CA ILE A 57 3.16 -11.33 1.27
C ILE A 57 2.35 -11.19 -0.01
N ASP A 58 1.87 -12.31 -0.52
CA ASP A 58 0.84 -12.36 -1.55
C ASP A 58 -0.45 -12.92 -0.96
N LEU A 59 -1.53 -12.13 -1.01
CA LEU A 59 -2.86 -12.53 -0.57
C LEU A 59 -3.75 -12.75 -1.79
N LEU A 60 -4.28 -13.96 -1.96
CA LEU A 60 -5.14 -14.32 -3.06
C LEU A 60 -6.61 -14.40 -2.62
N SER A 61 -7.49 -13.74 -3.35
CA SER A 61 -8.94 -13.91 -3.20
C SER A 61 -9.41 -15.24 -3.78
N ASP A 62 -10.66 -15.59 -3.52
CA ASP A 62 -11.30 -16.75 -4.14
C ASP A 62 -11.16 -16.72 -5.68
N GLY A 63 -10.97 -17.89 -6.26
CA GLY A 63 -10.78 -18.05 -7.70
C GLY A 63 -9.34 -17.88 -8.20
N LEU A 64 -8.39 -17.53 -7.34
CA LEU A 64 -6.95 -17.55 -7.65
C LEU A 64 -6.24 -18.67 -6.92
N VAL A 65 -5.24 -19.26 -7.56
CA VAL A 65 -4.35 -20.26 -6.96
C VAL A 65 -2.92 -20.07 -7.44
N PHE A 66 -1.95 -20.55 -6.65
CA PHE A 66 -0.57 -20.69 -7.10
C PHE A 66 -0.42 -21.96 -7.94
N ASP A 67 0.04 -21.79 -9.19
CA ASP A 67 0.46 -22.86 -10.08
C ASP A 67 1.98 -22.81 -10.23
N SER A 68 2.68 -23.56 -9.39
CA SER A 68 4.14 -23.66 -9.35
C SER A 68 4.87 -22.30 -9.22
N THR A 69 4.87 -21.49 -10.26
CA THR A 69 5.63 -20.23 -10.33
C THR A 69 4.78 -19.02 -10.68
N ARG A 70 3.47 -19.19 -10.84
CA ARG A 70 2.57 -18.10 -11.25
C ARG A 70 1.22 -18.20 -10.59
N ILE A 71 0.55 -17.07 -10.49
CA ILE A 71 -0.83 -16.97 -10.04
C ILE A 71 -1.74 -17.17 -11.26
N VAL A 72 -2.72 -18.08 -11.13
CA VAL A 72 -3.67 -18.39 -12.20
C VAL A 72 -5.10 -18.33 -11.68
N GLY A 73 -6.05 -18.03 -12.59
CA GLY A 73 -7.46 -17.95 -12.28
C GLY A 73 -8.07 -16.58 -12.55
N THR A 74 -9.10 -16.26 -11.78
CA THR A 74 -9.81 -14.98 -11.81
C THR A 74 -10.03 -14.50 -10.39
N GLY A 75 -9.58 -13.28 -10.05
CA GLY A 75 -9.69 -12.71 -8.72
C GLY A 75 -8.73 -11.56 -8.48
N LEU A 76 -8.52 -11.25 -7.20
CA LEU A 76 -7.63 -10.18 -6.74
C LEU A 76 -6.40 -10.77 -6.04
N ASN A 77 -5.21 -10.31 -6.42
CA ASN A 77 -3.98 -10.55 -5.68
C ASN A 77 -3.52 -9.24 -5.04
N LEU A 78 -3.43 -9.20 -3.71
CA LEU A 78 -2.88 -8.09 -2.96
C LEU A 78 -1.44 -8.44 -2.54
N CYS A 79 -0.48 -7.66 -3.03
CA CYS A 79 0.94 -7.88 -2.86
C CYS A 79 1.55 -6.84 -1.92
N PHE A 80 2.40 -7.30 -1.02
CA PHE A 80 3.33 -6.52 -0.21
C PHE A 80 4.73 -7.05 -0.50
N SER A 81 5.46 -6.42 -1.41
CA SER A 81 6.75 -6.94 -1.88
C SER A 81 7.90 -6.70 -0.92
N ASP A 82 7.85 -5.64 -0.12
CA ASP A 82 8.96 -5.18 0.71
C ASP A 82 8.45 -4.79 2.10
N ILE A 83 8.42 -5.77 3.00
CA ILE A 83 8.07 -5.59 4.41
C ILE A 83 9.34 -5.69 5.23
N PHE A 84 9.64 -4.68 6.03
CA PHE A 84 10.90 -4.58 6.79
C PHE A 84 10.69 -4.93 8.26
N LEU A 85 11.55 -5.80 8.76
CA LEU A 85 11.63 -6.19 10.16
C LEU A 85 13.04 -5.95 10.72
N PRO A 86 13.21 -5.90 12.06
CA PRO A 86 14.54 -5.93 12.67
C PRO A 86 15.33 -7.17 12.22
N MET A 87 16.65 -7.05 12.10
CA MET A 87 17.53 -8.17 11.71
C MET A 87 17.46 -9.41 12.63
N THR A 88 16.89 -9.27 13.80
CA THR A 88 16.70 -10.39 14.73
C THR A 88 15.50 -11.27 14.39
N ASP A 89 14.61 -10.80 13.52
CA ASP A 89 13.30 -11.39 13.30
C ASP A 89 13.28 -12.15 11.97
N THR A 90 13.43 -13.45 12.05
CA THR A 90 13.39 -14.37 10.90
C THR A 90 11.99 -14.86 10.55
N VAL A 91 10.97 -14.36 11.23
CA VAL A 91 9.55 -14.62 10.98
C VAL A 91 8.77 -13.33 11.15
N LEU A 92 7.65 -13.20 10.44
CA LEU A 92 6.73 -12.08 10.66
C LEU A 92 6.26 -12.03 12.11
N GLN A 93 6.19 -10.84 12.65
CA GLN A 93 5.82 -10.58 14.03
C GLN A 93 4.38 -10.04 14.11
N GLU A 94 3.74 -10.25 15.26
CA GLU A 94 2.49 -9.55 15.57
C GLU A 94 2.75 -8.04 15.68
N GLY A 95 1.79 -7.25 15.24
CA GLY A 95 1.87 -5.80 15.35
C GLY A 95 1.33 -5.07 14.12
N ILE A 96 1.46 -3.76 14.15
CA ILE A 96 0.99 -2.87 13.10
C ILE A 96 2.17 -2.50 12.21
N TYR A 97 1.98 -2.68 10.92
CA TYR A 97 2.92 -2.33 9.86
C TYR A 97 2.36 -1.12 9.10
N HIS A 98 3.19 -0.11 8.89
CA HIS A 98 2.80 1.11 8.22
C HIS A 98 3.43 1.23 6.84
N LEU A 99 2.69 1.75 5.89
CA LEU A 99 3.23 2.12 4.59
C LEU A 99 4.13 3.36 4.77
N ASP A 100 5.43 3.21 4.45
CA ASP A 100 6.45 4.23 4.63
C ASP A 100 7.56 4.08 3.59
N THR A 101 8.22 5.16 3.23
CA THR A 101 9.34 5.19 2.28
C THR A 101 10.72 5.02 2.93
N THR A 102 10.78 4.99 4.26
CA THR A 102 12.05 5.00 5.01
C THR A 102 12.67 3.62 5.21
N ALA A 103 11.97 2.55 4.86
CA ALA A 103 12.38 1.17 5.16
C ALA A 103 12.71 0.94 6.65
N ALA A 104 12.01 1.60 7.56
CA ALA A 104 12.11 1.37 8.99
C ALA A 104 11.55 -0.01 9.36
N ALA A 105 11.88 -0.52 10.55
CA ALA A 105 11.25 -1.74 11.04
C ALA A 105 9.73 -1.56 11.21
N TYR A 106 8.95 -2.59 10.90
CA TYR A 106 7.49 -2.59 10.87
C TYR A 106 6.91 -1.61 9.86
N THR A 107 7.57 -1.48 8.71
CA THR A 107 7.05 -0.74 7.57
C THR A 107 7.04 -1.60 6.31
N PHE A 108 6.31 -1.12 5.29
CA PHE A 108 6.35 -1.67 3.93
C PHE A 108 6.33 -0.53 2.92
N LEU A 109 6.91 -0.75 1.75
CA LEU A 109 7.05 0.30 0.73
C LEU A 109 5.72 0.61 0.03
N PRO A 110 5.53 1.88 -0.40
CA PRO A 110 4.47 2.23 -1.33
C PRO A 110 4.71 1.57 -2.70
N TYR A 111 3.67 1.52 -3.50
CA TYR A 111 3.79 1.04 -4.87
C TYR A 111 4.80 1.87 -5.68
N ILE A 112 5.74 1.16 -6.30
CA ILE A 112 6.72 1.74 -7.20
C ILE A 112 6.69 0.96 -8.52
N TYR A 113 6.47 1.68 -9.60
CA TYR A 113 6.52 1.13 -10.95
C TYR A 113 7.84 1.52 -11.61
N PHE A 114 8.67 0.53 -11.92
CA PHE A 114 9.89 0.74 -12.67
C PHE A 114 9.68 0.50 -14.17
N ASP A 115 9.09 -0.64 -14.50
CA ASP A 115 8.68 -1.02 -15.86
C ASP A 115 7.66 -2.16 -15.80
N LYS A 116 7.20 -2.64 -16.97
CA LYS A 116 6.14 -3.67 -17.05
C LYS A 116 6.45 -5.00 -16.33
N ASP A 117 7.74 -5.27 -16.10
CA ASP A 117 8.19 -6.53 -15.52
C ASP A 117 8.73 -6.34 -14.08
N HIS A 118 8.80 -5.08 -13.60
CA HIS A 118 9.33 -4.73 -12.28
C HIS A 118 8.37 -3.83 -11.50
N LEU A 119 7.58 -4.47 -10.66
CA LEU A 119 6.69 -3.84 -9.69
C LEU A 119 7.23 -4.13 -8.30
N THR A 120 7.18 -3.16 -7.41
CA THR A 120 7.52 -3.37 -6.00
C THR A 120 6.64 -2.56 -5.06
N GLY A 121 6.72 -2.82 -3.77
CA GLY A 121 5.94 -2.18 -2.73
C GLY A 121 4.55 -2.78 -2.58
N CYS A 122 3.56 -1.95 -2.28
CA CYS A 122 2.20 -2.39 -2.01
C CYS A 122 1.26 -2.10 -3.20
N TYR A 123 0.70 -3.15 -3.78
CA TYR A 123 -0.22 -3.04 -4.91
C TYR A 123 -1.20 -4.21 -4.97
N MET A 124 -2.31 -4.01 -5.68
CA MET A 124 -3.30 -5.06 -5.97
C MET A 124 -3.41 -5.28 -7.48
N ILE A 125 -3.47 -6.53 -7.89
CA ILE A 125 -3.66 -6.95 -9.27
C ILE A 125 -5.05 -7.56 -9.43
N ASP A 126 -5.84 -7.03 -10.36
CA ASP A 126 -7.09 -7.66 -10.84
C ASP A 126 -6.73 -8.61 -11.99
N ILE A 127 -6.96 -9.89 -11.79
CA ILE A 127 -6.67 -10.96 -12.76
C ILE A 127 -7.99 -11.55 -13.22
N ARG A 128 -8.16 -11.69 -14.54
CA ARG A 128 -9.30 -12.37 -15.15
C ARG A 128 -8.82 -13.33 -16.23
N GLU A 129 -9.24 -14.56 -16.12
CA GLU A 129 -8.87 -15.61 -17.10
C GLU A 129 -7.35 -15.68 -17.31
N ASN A 130 -6.59 -15.62 -16.20
CA ASN A 130 -5.11 -15.63 -16.18
C ASN A 130 -4.44 -14.38 -16.81
N GLN A 131 -5.18 -13.29 -17.03
CA GLN A 131 -4.65 -12.06 -17.60
C GLN A 131 -4.79 -10.90 -16.63
N ILE A 132 -3.74 -10.11 -16.49
CA ILE A 132 -3.77 -8.89 -15.68
C ILE A 132 -4.65 -7.85 -16.40
N GLN A 133 -5.72 -7.44 -15.73
CA GLN A 133 -6.64 -6.41 -16.22
C GLN A 133 -6.24 -5.03 -15.71
N ARG A 134 -5.82 -4.96 -14.44
CA ARG A 134 -5.52 -3.70 -13.77
C ARG A 134 -4.54 -3.92 -12.64
N ILE A 135 -3.68 -2.93 -12.41
CA ILE A 135 -2.82 -2.82 -11.23
C ILE A 135 -3.23 -1.55 -10.48
N ILE A 136 -3.42 -1.65 -9.17
CA ILE A 136 -3.78 -0.55 -8.29
C ILE A 136 -2.67 -0.41 -7.27
N GLY A 137 -1.97 0.71 -7.30
CA GLY A 137 -0.91 1.01 -6.35
C GLY A 137 -1.45 1.75 -5.12
N PHE A 138 -0.90 1.42 -3.93
CA PHE A 138 -1.23 2.08 -2.68
C PHE A 138 -0.12 3.03 -2.26
N THR A 139 -0.51 4.17 -1.68
CA THR A 139 0.39 5.26 -1.30
C THR A 139 0.32 5.60 0.18
N ALA A 140 -0.67 5.07 0.90
CA ALA A 140 -0.81 5.22 2.34
C ALA A 140 -1.56 4.02 2.93
N GLY A 141 -1.44 3.80 4.25
CA GLY A 141 -2.20 2.80 4.97
C GLY A 141 -1.36 1.98 5.93
N SER A 142 -1.96 0.89 6.40
CA SER A 142 -1.35 -0.04 7.34
C SER A 142 -2.01 -1.40 7.25
N PHE A 143 -1.35 -2.40 7.80
CA PHE A 143 -1.97 -3.67 8.18
C PHE A 143 -1.55 -4.06 9.59
N GLU A 144 -2.43 -4.77 10.29
CA GLU A 144 -2.17 -5.37 11.59
C GLU A 144 -2.12 -6.89 11.47
N ILE A 145 -1.09 -7.49 12.05
CA ILE A 145 -0.97 -8.94 12.19
C ILE A 145 -1.29 -9.34 13.61
N THR A 146 -2.26 -10.24 13.76
CA THR A 146 -2.59 -10.92 15.01
C THR A 146 -2.38 -12.42 14.82
N SER A 147 -1.55 -13.04 15.64
CA SER A 147 -1.34 -14.49 15.59
C SER A 147 -2.46 -15.21 16.35
N LEU A 148 -3.00 -16.22 15.74
CA LEU A 148 -4.01 -17.11 16.32
C LEU A 148 -3.45 -18.55 16.28
N SER A 149 -2.56 -18.89 17.18
CA SER A 149 -1.96 -20.23 17.30
C SER A 149 -1.32 -20.80 16.02
N SER A 150 -2.06 -21.41 15.12
CA SER A 150 -1.58 -21.96 13.83
C SER A 150 -1.92 -21.09 12.64
N ASP A 151 -2.81 -20.10 12.84
CA ASP A 151 -3.31 -19.21 11.81
C ASP A 151 -2.83 -17.79 12.07
N ILE A 152 -2.78 -17.01 11.02
CA ILE A 152 -2.52 -15.58 11.07
C ILE A 152 -3.80 -14.84 10.69
N ARG A 153 -4.09 -13.75 11.39
CA ARG A 153 -5.09 -12.77 10.97
C ARG A 153 -4.40 -11.49 10.57
N MET A 154 -4.76 -10.97 9.41
CA MET A 154 -4.36 -9.65 8.94
C MET A 154 -5.60 -8.79 8.75
N ASP A 155 -5.58 -7.58 9.31
CA ASP A 155 -6.57 -6.53 9.08
C ASP A 155 -5.88 -5.39 8.32
N ILE A 156 -6.36 -5.07 7.12
CA ILE A 156 -5.63 -4.28 6.15
C ILE A 156 -6.45 -3.06 5.77
N SER A 157 -5.86 -1.87 5.86
CA SER A 157 -6.47 -0.59 5.51
C SER A 157 -5.51 0.21 4.65
N LEU A 158 -5.81 0.34 3.35
CA LEU A 158 -4.94 0.94 2.36
C LEU A 158 -5.64 2.06 1.58
N TYR A 159 -4.86 3.01 1.10
CA TYR A 159 -5.36 4.15 0.33
C TYR A 159 -4.55 4.33 -0.95
N THR A 160 -5.25 4.58 -2.04
CA THR A 160 -4.66 4.98 -3.31
C THR A 160 -4.33 6.48 -3.33
N ALA A 161 -3.62 6.95 -4.35
CA ALA A 161 -3.26 8.36 -4.48
C ALA A 161 -4.48 9.29 -4.61
N ASP A 162 -5.60 8.82 -5.11
CA ASP A 162 -6.88 9.55 -5.18
C ASP A 162 -7.73 9.42 -3.91
N SER A 163 -7.14 8.88 -2.83
CA SER A 163 -7.79 8.65 -1.53
C SER A 163 -8.92 7.61 -1.53
N THR A 164 -8.98 6.74 -2.53
CA THR A 164 -9.86 5.59 -2.48
C THR A 164 -9.39 4.63 -1.40
N HIS A 165 -10.29 4.26 -0.49
CA HIS A 165 -10.00 3.36 0.64
C HIS A 165 -10.30 1.91 0.27
N TYR A 166 -9.38 1.03 0.59
CA TYR A 166 -9.49 -0.42 0.48
C TYR A 166 -9.33 -1.04 1.87
N HIS A 167 -10.31 -1.83 2.26
CA HIS A 167 -10.24 -2.64 3.46
C HIS A 167 -10.24 -4.11 3.07
N ALA A 168 -9.37 -4.89 3.70
CA ALA A 168 -9.26 -6.32 3.44
C ALA A 168 -8.97 -7.08 4.72
N ILE A 169 -9.44 -8.32 4.79
CA ILE A 169 -9.16 -9.23 5.89
C ILE A 169 -8.61 -10.52 5.30
N TYR A 170 -7.55 -11.01 5.90
CA TYR A 170 -7.10 -12.39 5.76
C TYR A 170 -7.15 -13.09 7.11
N GLN A 171 -7.63 -14.33 7.14
CA GLN A 171 -7.54 -15.20 8.30
C GLN A 171 -7.39 -16.63 7.83
N GLY A 172 -6.29 -17.27 8.19
CA GLY A 172 -6.01 -18.65 7.82
C GLY A 172 -4.55 -19.04 7.98
N PRO A 173 -4.21 -20.26 7.55
CA PRO A 173 -2.85 -20.74 7.55
C PRO A 173 -2.00 -19.96 6.55
N TYR A 174 -0.70 -19.92 6.76
CA TYR A 174 0.26 -19.34 5.83
C TYR A 174 1.36 -20.34 5.51
N SER A 175 1.81 -20.34 4.26
CA SER A 175 3.02 -21.04 3.85
C SER A 175 4.26 -20.26 4.32
N ARG A 176 5.32 -20.98 4.69
CA ARG A 176 6.64 -20.41 5.05
C ARG A 176 7.67 -20.90 4.07
#